data_28b2401a336b09ac5b6661c59f07d13d
#
_entry.id   28b2401a336b09ac5b6661c59f07d13d
#
_cell.length_a   1.000
_cell.length_b   1.000
_cell.length_c   1.000
_cell.angle_alpha   90.00
_cell.angle_beta   90.00
_cell.angle_gamma   90.00
#
_symmetry.space_group_name_H-M   'P 1'
#
loop_
_entity.id
_entity.type
_entity.pdbx_description
1 polymer ?
#
loop_
_entity_poly.entity_id
_entity_poly.type
_entity_poly.pdbx_seq_one_letter_code
_entity_poly.pdbx_strand_id
1 'polypeptide(L)'
;MSLQFGVFDHIEPIPGQELDQIYHDRLSQVERFDAAGFYAYHLAEHHTPAVHSLAPSQNVFLAAASRTTQRIKLCPCIYVLPLHHPLRLIEEICMLDHLSGGRLEVGVGRGGVLEAYFWGSDWDVERNFMKYTETLDIIRQGLSHDALTYAGEFYQFNDLPMRLRPKQQPFPPLWYMRNVEIAAREGMHSIIVGNLDGFAANVRRYRRLWDEYQGKGAKTLQGSDPLIGLVTHMVIADTEEEAVQAARPAWEEYLWNLTTPRRLEAERRGLKQFLGAGLNPRPSGLPDREAGTEDQATQMPPGQHQRQEEPGQVTEQARSAAFRVVAGTPPTIRDYLDEYVSTGANYFVCAFHFGNMPEEIAERSIELFI
;
A
#
# COMPACT_ATOMS: atom_id res chain seq x y z
N MET A 1 -5.76 -3.07 23.41
CA MET A 1 -6.52 -3.19 22.13
C MET A 1 -6.15 -4.53 21.53
N SER A 2 -7.10 -5.28 20.95
CA SER A 2 -6.78 -6.51 20.20
C SER A 2 -6.09 -6.15 18.89
N LEU A 3 -5.07 -6.92 18.49
CA LEU A 3 -4.43 -6.80 17.19
C LEU A 3 -5.44 -7.19 16.10
N GLN A 4 -5.56 -6.36 15.08
CA GLN A 4 -6.36 -6.66 13.89
C GLN A 4 -5.43 -7.06 12.73
N PHE A 5 -5.92 -7.91 11.83
CA PHE A 5 -5.16 -8.44 10.71
C PHE A 5 -5.73 -7.95 9.39
N GLY A 6 -4.89 -7.54 8.48
CA GLY A 6 -5.25 -7.23 7.11
C GLY A 6 -4.33 -7.93 6.13
N VAL A 7 -4.69 -7.86 4.85
CA VAL A 7 -3.88 -8.39 3.74
C VAL A 7 -3.51 -7.24 2.82
N PHE A 8 -2.27 -7.22 2.33
CA PHE A 8 -1.80 -6.31 1.30
C PHE A 8 -1.38 -7.11 0.06
N ASP A 9 -1.93 -6.77 -1.08
CA ASP A 9 -1.71 -7.47 -2.32
C ASP A 9 -1.46 -6.50 -3.48
N HIS A 10 -0.59 -6.90 -4.40
CA HIS A 10 -0.35 -6.23 -5.68
C HIS A 10 -1.06 -6.95 -6.84
N ILE A 11 -1.45 -8.20 -6.65
CA ILE A 11 -1.84 -9.15 -7.72
C ILE A 11 -0.71 -9.22 -8.76
N GLU A 12 0.41 -9.78 -8.34
CA GLU A 12 1.58 -9.96 -9.20
C GLU A 12 1.39 -11.14 -10.18
N PRO A 13 2.05 -11.13 -11.34
CA PRO A 13 2.00 -12.25 -12.26
C PRO A 13 2.63 -13.49 -11.63
N ILE A 14 1.99 -14.64 -11.83
CA ILE A 14 2.48 -15.94 -11.39
C ILE A 14 2.95 -16.71 -12.63
N PRO A 15 4.21 -17.17 -12.68
CA PRO A 15 4.72 -17.89 -13.84
C PRO A 15 3.87 -19.11 -14.18
N GLY A 16 3.42 -19.20 -15.43
CA GLY A 16 2.63 -20.33 -15.94
C GLY A 16 1.13 -20.28 -15.61
N GLN A 17 0.64 -19.22 -14.95
CA GLN A 17 -0.80 -19.01 -14.75
C GLN A 17 -1.37 -17.98 -15.72
N GLU A 18 -2.58 -18.25 -16.21
CA GLU A 18 -3.35 -17.30 -16.99
C GLU A 18 -3.97 -16.21 -16.08
N LEU A 19 -4.14 -15.01 -16.62
CA LEU A 19 -4.59 -13.86 -15.85
C LEU A 19 -5.97 -14.02 -15.24
N ASP A 20 -6.91 -14.63 -15.94
CA ASP A 20 -8.25 -14.91 -15.45
C ASP A 20 -8.23 -15.89 -14.26
N GLN A 21 -7.34 -16.88 -14.29
CA GLN A 21 -7.14 -17.80 -13.17
C GLN A 21 -6.57 -17.05 -11.95
N ILE A 22 -5.57 -16.18 -12.14
CA ILE A 22 -5.01 -15.35 -11.05
C ILE A 22 -6.12 -14.53 -10.39
N TYR A 23 -6.98 -13.88 -11.15
CA TYR A 23 -8.09 -13.12 -10.59
C TYR A 23 -9.09 -14.00 -9.83
N HIS A 24 -9.42 -15.17 -10.37
CA HIS A 24 -10.33 -16.12 -9.71
C HIS A 24 -9.77 -16.59 -8.38
N ASP A 25 -8.50 -16.99 -8.34
CA ASP A 25 -7.83 -17.48 -7.13
C ASP A 25 -7.77 -16.37 -6.06
N ARG A 26 -7.42 -15.15 -6.46
CA ARG A 26 -7.40 -14.01 -5.53
C ARG A 26 -8.79 -13.67 -4.96
N LEU A 27 -9.84 -13.73 -5.77
CA LEU A 27 -11.21 -13.53 -5.26
C LEU A 27 -11.57 -14.62 -4.24
N SER A 28 -11.24 -15.87 -4.51
CA SER A 28 -11.47 -16.98 -3.58
C SER A 28 -10.68 -16.81 -2.26
N GLN A 29 -9.46 -16.30 -2.34
CA GLN A 29 -8.66 -16.00 -1.14
C GLN A 29 -9.27 -14.85 -0.32
N VAL A 30 -9.78 -13.81 -0.97
CA VAL A 30 -10.47 -12.70 -0.26
C VAL A 30 -11.68 -13.21 0.50
N GLU A 31 -12.44 -14.17 -0.05
CA GLU A 31 -13.53 -14.84 0.65
C GLU A 31 -13.04 -15.63 1.88
N ARG A 32 -11.90 -16.31 1.77
CA ARG A 32 -11.29 -17.03 2.90
C ARG A 32 -10.84 -16.07 4.00
N PHE A 33 -10.22 -14.93 3.64
CA PHE A 33 -9.84 -13.89 4.59
C PHE A 33 -11.06 -13.29 5.29
N ASP A 34 -12.16 -13.08 4.56
CA ASP A 34 -13.43 -12.64 5.15
C ASP A 34 -13.97 -13.67 6.15
N ALA A 35 -13.97 -14.96 5.78
CA ALA A 35 -14.41 -16.04 6.65
C ALA A 35 -13.55 -16.18 7.90
N ALA A 36 -12.24 -15.99 7.78
CA ALA A 36 -11.27 -16.02 8.88
C ALA A 36 -11.33 -14.78 9.80
N GLY A 37 -12.05 -13.73 9.41
CA GLY A 37 -12.23 -12.53 10.22
C GLY A 37 -11.14 -11.48 10.09
N PHE A 38 -10.43 -11.46 8.96
CA PHE A 38 -9.51 -10.36 8.64
C PHE A 38 -10.27 -9.04 8.55
N TYR A 39 -9.61 -7.98 8.98
CA TYR A 39 -10.21 -6.64 9.00
C TYR A 39 -10.34 -6.06 7.60
N ALA A 40 -9.24 -6.04 6.81
CA ALA A 40 -9.25 -5.44 5.49
C ALA A 40 -8.37 -6.18 4.48
N TYR A 41 -8.77 -6.09 3.20
CA TYR A 41 -7.98 -6.42 2.04
C TYR A 41 -7.55 -5.13 1.34
N HIS A 42 -6.24 -4.88 1.34
CA HIS A 42 -5.61 -3.70 0.73
C HIS A 42 -5.04 -4.08 -0.63
N LEU A 43 -5.49 -3.40 -1.69
CA LEU A 43 -5.04 -3.63 -3.05
C LEU A 43 -4.23 -2.44 -3.58
N ALA A 44 -3.02 -2.69 -4.04
CA ALA A 44 -2.12 -1.65 -4.55
C ALA A 44 -2.51 -1.16 -5.94
N GLU A 45 -2.16 0.10 -6.25
CA GLU A 45 -2.25 0.69 -7.59
C GLU A 45 -0.86 0.89 -8.17
N HIS A 46 -0.59 0.23 -9.29
CA HIS A 46 0.58 0.48 -10.11
C HIS A 46 0.23 0.37 -11.58
N HIS A 47 0.93 1.14 -12.39
CA HIS A 47 0.66 1.25 -13.82
C HIS A 47 1.90 0.95 -14.66
N THR A 48 1.69 0.72 -15.97
CA THR A 48 2.78 0.56 -16.92
C THR A 48 3.82 1.69 -16.78
N PRO A 49 5.13 1.43 -16.88
CA PRO A 49 5.75 0.17 -17.28
C PRO A 49 5.98 -0.83 -16.13
N ALA A 50 5.40 -0.62 -14.96
CA ALA A 50 5.48 -1.59 -13.89
C ALA A 50 4.78 -2.90 -14.26
N VAL A 51 5.36 -4.01 -13.81
CA VAL A 51 4.86 -5.36 -14.15
C VAL A 51 4.28 -6.10 -12.93
N HIS A 52 4.37 -5.49 -11.76
CA HIS A 52 4.02 -6.12 -10.49
C HIS A 52 2.60 -5.81 -9.99
N SER A 53 1.73 -5.26 -10.83
CA SER A 53 0.32 -5.09 -10.48
C SER A 53 -0.54 -5.35 -11.72
N LEU A 54 -1.30 -6.43 -11.64
CA LEU A 54 -2.25 -6.81 -12.68
C LEU A 54 -3.66 -6.27 -12.40
N ALA A 55 -3.84 -5.48 -11.34
CA ALA A 55 -5.09 -4.80 -10.99
C ALA A 55 -4.92 -3.27 -10.96
N PRO A 56 -4.53 -2.65 -12.10
CA PRO A 56 -4.27 -1.21 -12.15
C PRO A 56 -5.52 -0.36 -11.89
N SER A 57 -6.71 -0.92 -12.09
CA SER A 57 -7.99 -0.35 -11.66
C SER A 57 -8.55 -1.15 -10.50
N GLN A 58 -8.13 -0.80 -9.30
CA GLN A 58 -8.51 -1.52 -8.08
C GLN A 58 -10.03 -1.64 -7.93
N ASN A 59 -10.78 -0.60 -8.34
CA ASN A 59 -12.24 -0.57 -8.21
C ASN A 59 -12.94 -1.70 -8.96
N VAL A 60 -12.39 -2.15 -10.09
CA VAL A 60 -12.94 -3.26 -10.87
C VAL A 60 -12.84 -4.57 -10.08
N PHE A 61 -11.66 -4.86 -9.52
CA PHE A 61 -11.43 -6.07 -8.72
C PHE A 61 -12.19 -6.01 -7.39
N LEU A 62 -12.13 -4.88 -6.68
CA LEU A 62 -12.79 -4.72 -5.38
C LEU A 62 -14.32 -4.73 -5.49
N ALA A 63 -14.88 -4.28 -6.62
CA ALA A 63 -16.32 -4.42 -6.89
C ALA A 63 -16.72 -5.90 -7.01
N ALA A 64 -15.92 -6.72 -7.70
CA ALA A 64 -16.15 -8.16 -7.74
C ALA A 64 -16.02 -8.78 -6.34
N ALA A 65 -14.96 -8.51 -5.59
CA ALA A 65 -14.75 -9.00 -4.23
C ALA A 65 -15.89 -8.57 -3.27
N SER A 66 -16.49 -7.40 -3.48
CA SER A 66 -17.59 -6.91 -2.65
C SER A 66 -18.83 -7.80 -2.68
N ARG A 67 -19.01 -8.57 -3.76
CA ARG A 67 -20.18 -9.42 -3.96
C ARG A 67 -20.08 -10.78 -3.30
N THR A 68 -18.86 -11.23 -3.04
CA THR A 68 -18.57 -12.56 -2.50
C THR A 68 -18.20 -12.52 -1.01
N THR A 69 -17.96 -11.32 -0.47
CA THR A 69 -17.57 -11.08 0.93
C THR A 69 -18.67 -10.37 1.73
N GLN A 70 -18.63 -10.48 3.07
CA GLN A 70 -19.66 -9.94 3.96
C GLN A 70 -19.14 -8.97 5.03
N ARG A 71 -17.89 -9.11 5.50
CA ARG A 71 -17.36 -8.38 6.66
C ARG A 71 -16.08 -7.63 6.38
N ILE A 72 -15.17 -8.24 5.62
CA ILE A 72 -13.85 -7.67 5.32
C ILE A 72 -14.00 -6.30 4.66
N LYS A 73 -13.22 -5.33 5.11
CA LYS A 73 -13.12 -4.02 4.47
C LYS A 73 -12.37 -4.15 3.16
N LEU A 74 -12.78 -3.40 2.16
CA LEU A 74 -12.16 -3.37 0.84
C LEU A 74 -11.45 -2.02 0.68
N CYS A 75 -10.14 -2.06 0.51
CA CYS A 75 -9.34 -0.85 0.57
C CYS A 75 -8.39 -0.74 -0.63
N PRO A 76 -8.70 0.09 -1.64
CA PRO A 76 -7.65 0.52 -2.56
C PRO A 76 -6.55 1.21 -1.75
N CYS A 77 -5.35 0.70 -1.79
CA CYS A 77 -4.25 1.20 -0.96
C CYS A 77 -2.94 1.26 -1.75
N ILE A 78 -2.78 2.37 -2.40
CA ILE A 78 -3.46 3.66 -2.41
C ILE A 78 -4.04 4.00 -3.79
N TYR A 79 -5.03 4.88 -3.86
CA TYR A 79 -5.24 5.66 -5.09
C TYR A 79 -4.09 6.66 -5.26
N VAL A 80 -3.45 6.63 -6.42
CA VAL A 80 -2.42 7.60 -6.80
C VAL A 80 -3.10 8.87 -7.31
N LEU A 81 -3.52 9.74 -6.38
CA LEU A 81 -4.43 10.86 -6.67
C LEU A 81 -4.02 11.76 -7.86
N PRO A 82 -2.72 12.06 -8.10
CA PRO A 82 -2.33 12.85 -9.27
C PRO A 82 -2.65 12.22 -10.62
N LEU A 83 -2.95 10.91 -10.66
CA LEU A 83 -3.34 10.19 -11.89
C LEU A 83 -4.84 10.17 -12.13
N HIS A 84 -5.63 10.54 -11.13
CA HIS A 84 -7.10 10.49 -11.18
C HIS A 84 -7.73 11.87 -11.37
N HIS A 85 -8.81 11.91 -12.14
CA HIS A 85 -9.70 13.07 -12.15
C HIS A 85 -10.60 13.01 -10.89
N PRO A 86 -10.63 14.05 -10.03
CA PRO A 86 -11.29 13.98 -8.72
C PRO A 86 -12.79 13.65 -8.81
N LEU A 87 -13.53 14.21 -9.75
CA LEU A 87 -14.98 13.90 -9.90
C LEU A 87 -15.19 12.44 -10.25
N ARG A 88 -14.39 11.89 -11.16
CA ARG A 88 -14.50 10.49 -11.54
C ARG A 88 -14.23 9.57 -10.35
N LEU A 89 -13.20 9.89 -9.58
CA LEU A 89 -12.85 9.09 -8.41
C LEU A 89 -13.91 9.21 -7.30
N ILE A 90 -14.52 10.37 -7.09
CA ILE A 90 -15.66 10.56 -6.18
C ILE A 90 -16.82 9.63 -6.57
N GLU A 91 -17.18 9.58 -7.86
CA GLU A 91 -18.26 8.72 -8.35
C GLU A 91 -17.94 7.23 -8.11
N GLU A 92 -16.72 6.81 -8.39
CA GLU A 92 -16.27 5.42 -8.19
C GLU A 92 -16.22 5.04 -6.71
N ILE A 93 -15.76 5.93 -5.82
CA ILE A 93 -15.78 5.75 -4.36
C ILE A 93 -17.24 5.57 -3.90
N CYS A 94 -18.15 6.43 -4.32
CA CYS A 94 -19.56 6.30 -3.93
C CYS A 94 -20.17 4.97 -4.41
N MET A 95 -19.93 4.59 -5.66
CA MET A 95 -20.42 3.33 -6.21
C MET A 95 -19.89 2.13 -5.43
N LEU A 96 -18.58 2.07 -5.19
CA LEU A 96 -17.95 0.95 -4.50
C LEU A 96 -18.38 0.88 -3.02
N ASP A 97 -18.58 2.04 -2.37
CA ASP A 97 -19.07 2.09 -1.00
C ASP A 97 -20.49 1.52 -0.88
N HIS A 98 -21.38 1.81 -1.84
CA HIS A 98 -22.71 1.21 -1.90
C HIS A 98 -22.65 -0.28 -2.25
N LEU A 99 -21.85 -0.70 -3.23
CA LEU A 99 -21.71 -2.09 -3.64
C LEU A 99 -21.18 -2.97 -2.50
N SER A 100 -20.26 -2.44 -1.71
CA SER A 100 -19.69 -3.12 -0.55
C SER A 100 -20.58 -3.04 0.71
N GLY A 101 -21.69 -2.30 0.66
CA GLY A 101 -22.58 -2.12 1.81
C GLY A 101 -22.00 -1.25 2.93
N GLY A 102 -21.04 -0.35 2.64
CA GLY A 102 -20.35 0.50 3.60
C GLY A 102 -19.10 -0.16 4.20
N ARG A 103 -18.47 -1.04 3.45
CA ARG A 103 -17.21 -1.69 3.83
C ARG A 103 -15.99 -1.12 3.11
N LEU A 104 -16.19 -0.07 2.29
CA LEU A 104 -15.08 0.60 1.64
C LEU A 104 -14.25 1.40 2.65
N GLU A 105 -12.95 1.30 2.56
CA GLU A 105 -11.98 2.26 3.12
C GLU A 105 -11.07 2.74 2.00
N VAL A 106 -10.47 3.93 2.11
CA VAL A 106 -9.83 4.58 0.97
C VAL A 106 -8.41 4.99 1.32
N GLY A 107 -7.44 4.27 0.75
CA GLY A 107 -6.04 4.68 0.79
C GLY A 107 -5.75 5.76 -0.26
N VAL A 108 -5.02 6.79 0.13
CA VAL A 108 -4.65 7.90 -0.75
C VAL A 108 -3.16 8.19 -0.71
N GLY A 109 -2.61 8.65 -1.81
CA GLY A 109 -1.21 9.02 -1.86
C GLY A 109 -0.82 9.73 -3.16
N ARG A 110 0.41 10.24 -3.15
CA ARG A 110 0.98 10.96 -4.28
C ARG A 110 1.45 10.04 -5.41
N GLY A 111 1.85 8.81 -5.07
CA GLY A 111 2.52 7.92 -6.01
C GLY A 111 3.95 8.34 -6.38
N GLY A 112 4.50 7.68 -7.38
CA GLY A 112 5.83 7.91 -7.91
C GLY A 112 5.85 8.93 -9.04
N VAL A 113 6.82 9.87 -9.03
CA VAL A 113 6.93 10.89 -10.08
C VAL A 113 7.28 10.29 -11.45
N LEU A 114 8.02 9.20 -11.47
CA LEU A 114 8.33 8.52 -12.73
C LEU A 114 7.08 7.87 -13.35
N GLU A 115 6.20 7.31 -12.53
CA GLU A 115 4.91 6.78 -12.96
C GLU A 115 3.99 7.91 -13.48
N ALA A 116 3.96 9.04 -12.76
CA ALA A 116 3.25 10.24 -13.20
C ALA A 116 3.77 10.73 -14.58
N TYR A 117 5.09 10.70 -14.81
CA TYR A 117 5.68 11.03 -16.11
C TYR A 117 5.17 10.13 -17.24
N PHE A 118 5.19 8.79 -17.03
CA PHE A 118 4.73 7.86 -18.05
C PHE A 118 3.23 7.99 -18.35
N TRP A 119 2.46 8.43 -17.36
CA TRP A 119 1.02 8.66 -17.48
C TRP A 119 0.65 10.05 -17.98
N GLY A 120 1.64 10.86 -18.37
CA GLY A 120 1.40 12.22 -18.86
C GLY A 120 0.84 13.18 -17.79
N SER A 121 1.02 12.85 -16.51
CA SER A 121 0.64 13.69 -15.38
C SER A 121 1.83 14.57 -14.94
N ASP A 122 1.58 15.51 -14.01
CA ASP A 122 2.64 16.33 -13.44
C ASP A 122 3.66 15.46 -12.70
N TRP A 123 4.89 15.46 -13.16
CA TRP A 123 6.01 14.69 -12.61
C TRP A 123 7.03 15.56 -11.87
N ASP A 124 6.94 16.87 -11.96
CA ASP A 124 7.66 17.76 -11.04
C ASP A 124 7.21 17.46 -9.61
N VAL A 125 8.17 17.34 -8.70
CA VAL A 125 7.91 16.85 -7.33
C VAL A 125 6.92 17.74 -6.59
N GLU A 126 7.11 19.04 -6.68
CA GLU A 126 6.29 20.04 -5.99
C GLU A 126 4.89 20.13 -6.61
N ARG A 127 4.82 20.24 -7.93
CA ARG A 127 3.54 20.29 -8.65
C ARG A 127 2.74 19.00 -8.48
N ASN A 128 3.40 17.85 -8.51
CA ASN A 128 2.76 16.57 -8.25
C ASN A 128 2.19 16.50 -6.82
N PHE A 129 2.93 17.02 -5.83
CA PHE A 129 2.44 17.10 -4.46
C PHE A 129 1.30 18.12 -4.30
N MET A 130 1.37 19.27 -4.97
CA MET A 130 0.26 20.24 -4.99
C MET A 130 -0.99 19.61 -5.60
N LYS A 131 -0.85 18.91 -6.73
CA LYS A 131 -1.98 18.22 -7.37
C LYS A 131 -2.59 17.14 -6.47
N TYR A 132 -1.74 16.37 -5.76
CA TYR A 132 -2.20 15.41 -4.75
C TYR A 132 -3.05 16.09 -3.68
N THR A 133 -2.56 17.19 -3.10
CA THR A 133 -3.24 17.92 -2.03
C THR A 133 -4.58 18.49 -2.51
N GLU A 134 -4.58 19.14 -3.67
CA GLU A 134 -5.79 19.72 -4.28
C GLU A 134 -6.82 18.62 -4.60
N THR A 135 -6.39 17.51 -5.17
CA THR A 135 -7.28 16.37 -5.46
C THR A 135 -7.89 15.78 -4.19
N LEU A 136 -7.11 15.64 -3.10
CA LEU A 136 -7.61 15.14 -1.83
C LEU A 136 -8.65 16.08 -1.20
N ASP A 137 -8.41 17.38 -1.25
CA ASP A 137 -9.36 18.39 -0.74
C ASP A 137 -10.68 18.36 -1.52
N ILE A 138 -10.61 18.26 -2.83
CA ILE A 138 -11.79 18.14 -3.71
C ILE A 138 -12.58 16.87 -3.39
N ILE A 139 -11.89 15.74 -3.22
CA ILE A 139 -12.54 14.46 -2.87
C ILE A 139 -13.27 14.58 -1.54
N ARG A 140 -12.62 15.12 -0.49
CA ARG A 140 -13.25 15.32 0.82
C ARG A 140 -14.48 16.21 0.73
N GLN A 141 -14.38 17.35 0.04
CA GLN A 141 -15.51 18.26 -0.13
C GLN A 141 -16.63 17.64 -0.95
N GLY A 142 -16.30 17.02 -2.09
CA GLY A 142 -17.27 16.41 -2.97
C GLY A 142 -18.01 15.22 -2.35
N LEU A 143 -17.36 14.45 -1.46
CA LEU A 143 -18.01 13.38 -0.71
C LEU A 143 -18.86 13.90 0.46
N SER A 144 -18.57 15.10 1.00
CA SER A 144 -19.18 15.61 2.24
C SER A 144 -20.29 16.65 2.02
N HIS A 145 -20.31 17.36 0.90
CA HIS A 145 -21.22 18.48 0.64
C HIS A 145 -22.16 18.21 -0.55
N ASP A 146 -23.31 18.85 -0.55
CA ASP A 146 -24.31 18.71 -1.61
C ASP A 146 -23.93 19.43 -2.92
N ALA A 147 -23.02 20.39 -2.83
CA ALA A 147 -22.43 21.08 -3.97
C ALA A 147 -20.94 21.31 -3.74
N LEU A 148 -20.18 21.24 -4.83
CA LEU A 148 -18.72 21.45 -4.85
C LEU A 148 -18.41 22.81 -5.48
N THR A 149 -17.76 23.67 -4.70
CA THR A 149 -17.12 24.88 -5.20
C THR A 149 -15.64 24.84 -4.83
N TYR A 150 -14.77 24.88 -5.83
CA TYR A 150 -13.33 24.81 -5.64
C TYR A 150 -12.61 25.67 -6.68
N ALA A 151 -11.62 26.43 -6.25
CA ALA A 151 -10.80 27.28 -7.11
C ALA A 151 -9.32 26.98 -6.82
N GLY A 152 -8.78 25.97 -7.52
CA GLY A 152 -7.39 25.54 -7.40
C GLY A 152 -6.57 25.83 -8.63
N GLU A 153 -5.34 25.38 -8.65
CA GLU A 153 -4.45 25.48 -9.80
C GLU A 153 -4.79 24.45 -10.90
N PHE A 154 -5.18 23.25 -10.49
CA PHE A 154 -5.43 22.13 -11.41
C PHE A 154 -6.91 21.98 -11.75
N TYR A 155 -7.79 22.35 -10.81
CA TYR A 155 -9.23 22.16 -10.96
C TYR A 155 -10.01 23.38 -10.50
N GLN A 156 -11.11 23.66 -11.21
CA GLN A 156 -12.03 24.73 -10.86
C GLN A 156 -13.47 24.22 -11.00
N PHE A 157 -14.26 24.32 -9.93
CA PHE A 157 -15.65 23.95 -9.89
C PHE A 157 -16.46 25.10 -9.26
N ASN A 158 -17.64 25.37 -9.79
CA ASN A 158 -18.50 26.42 -9.26
C ASN A 158 -19.92 25.88 -9.07
N ASP A 159 -20.32 25.73 -7.81
CA ASP A 159 -21.63 25.27 -7.38
C ASP A 159 -22.10 23.98 -8.11
N LEU A 160 -21.18 23.03 -8.27
CA LEU A 160 -21.43 21.76 -8.96
C LEU A 160 -22.23 20.83 -8.04
N PRO A 161 -23.49 20.44 -8.39
CA PRO A 161 -24.29 19.57 -7.53
C PRO A 161 -23.72 18.16 -7.43
N MET A 162 -23.45 17.71 -6.20
CA MET A 162 -22.92 16.37 -5.87
C MET A 162 -24.10 15.44 -5.55
N ARG A 163 -24.68 14.79 -6.57
CA ARG A 163 -25.88 13.96 -6.42
C ARG A 163 -25.64 12.56 -5.90
N LEU A 164 -24.51 11.96 -6.28
CA LEU A 164 -24.11 10.66 -5.77
C LEU A 164 -23.32 10.85 -4.46
N ARG A 165 -23.82 10.21 -3.40
CA ARG A 165 -23.24 10.32 -2.05
C ARG A 165 -22.72 8.97 -1.58
N PRO A 166 -21.65 8.90 -0.78
CA PRO A 166 -21.23 7.64 -0.20
C PRO A 166 -22.24 7.17 0.85
N LYS A 167 -22.30 5.87 1.08
CA LYS A 167 -23.09 5.26 2.14
C LYS A 167 -22.55 5.62 3.52
N GLN A 168 -21.23 5.66 3.66
CA GLN A 168 -20.53 6.06 4.87
C GLN A 168 -20.41 7.60 4.91
N GLN A 169 -20.80 8.22 6.03
CA GLN A 169 -20.82 9.67 6.17
C GLN A 169 -19.76 10.14 7.19
N PRO A 170 -19.07 11.26 6.93
CA PRO A 170 -19.15 12.13 5.75
C PRO A 170 -18.49 11.51 4.51
N PHE A 171 -17.58 10.53 4.67
CA PHE A 171 -16.92 9.74 3.65
C PHE A 171 -16.28 8.49 4.28
N PRO A 172 -15.91 7.45 3.50
CA PRO A 172 -15.21 6.27 4.00
C PRO A 172 -13.92 6.62 4.76
N PRO A 173 -13.51 5.85 5.79
CA PRO A 173 -12.24 6.05 6.48
C PRO A 173 -11.06 6.10 5.52
N LEU A 174 -10.10 6.98 5.80
CA LEU A 174 -8.94 7.19 4.93
C LEU A 174 -7.68 6.50 5.49
N TRP A 175 -6.82 6.06 4.59
CA TRP A 175 -5.51 5.47 4.88
C TRP A 175 -4.39 6.24 4.18
N TYR A 176 -3.24 6.35 4.83
CA TYR A 176 -2.02 6.88 4.24
C TYR A 176 -0.84 5.94 4.47
N MET A 177 -0.07 5.67 3.42
CA MET A 177 1.10 4.81 3.53
C MET A 177 2.38 5.60 3.76
N ARG A 178 3.32 5.00 4.51
CA ARG A 178 4.73 5.41 4.67
C ARG A 178 4.98 6.66 5.53
N ASN A 179 4.10 7.66 5.55
CA ASN A 179 4.33 8.89 6.30
C ASN A 179 3.30 9.05 7.43
N VAL A 180 3.72 8.72 8.65
CA VAL A 180 2.86 8.77 9.84
C VAL A 180 2.44 10.18 10.23
N GLU A 181 3.23 11.21 9.86
CA GLU A 181 2.90 12.59 10.16
C GLU A 181 1.74 13.09 9.30
N ILE A 182 1.79 12.82 7.99
CA ILE A 182 0.66 13.13 7.10
C ILE A 182 -0.58 12.35 7.57
N ALA A 183 -0.44 11.05 7.84
CA ALA A 183 -1.55 10.24 8.33
C ALA A 183 -2.19 10.82 9.60
N ALA A 184 -1.39 11.15 10.60
CA ALA A 184 -1.89 11.69 11.87
C ALA A 184 -2.50 13.08 11.71
N ARG A 185 -1.85 13.98 10.96
CA ARG A 185 -2.33 15.34 10.72
C ARG A 185 -3.68 15.34 10.01
N GLU A 186 -3.83 14.47 9.03
CA GLU A 186 -5.02 14.38 8.20
C GLU A 186 -6.11 13.45 8.77
N GLY A 187 -5.91 12.88 9.97
CA GLY A 187 -6.90 11.99 10.60
C GLY A 187 -7.08 10.66 9.89
N MET A 188 -6.02 10.09 9.34
CA MET A 188 -6.03 8.85 8.57
C MET A 188 -5.39 7.70 9.33
N HIS A 189 -5.85 6.48 9.08
CA HIS A 189 -5.11 5.25 9.43
C HIS A 189 -3.75 5.22 8.72
N SER A 190 -2.79 4.45 9.24
CA SER A 190 -1.44 4.38 8.66
C SER A 190 -0.95 2.97 8.41
N ILE A 191 -0.35 2.76 7.24
CA ILE A 191 0.42 1.56 6.92
C ILE A 191 1.87 1.97 6.63
N ILE A 192 2.80 1.29 7.28
CA ILE A 192 4.24 1.47 7.10
C ILE A 192 4.80 0.33 6.27
N VAL A 193 5.82 0.63 5.50
CA VAL A 193 6.65 -0.35 4.79
C VAL A 193 8.06 -0.26 5.34
N GLY A 194 8.64 -1.36 5.75
CA GLY A 194 9.99 -1.36 6.33
C GLY A 194 10.28 -2.63 7.14
N ASN A 195 11.07 -2.49 8.16
CA ASN A 195 11.39 -3.53 9.13
C ASN A 195 10.80 -3.22 10.52
N LEU A 196 10.82 -4.21 11.39
CA LEU A 196 10.27 -4.07 12.73
C LEU A 196 11.08 -3.10 13.61
N ASP A 197 12.39 -3.02 13.43
CA ASP A 197 13.29 -2.18 14.23
C ASP A 197 12.89 -0.69 14.19
N GLY A 198 12.61 -0.16 12.99
CA GLY A 198 12.17 1.22 12.82
C GLY A 198 10.67 1.43 13.08
N PHE A 199 9.89 0.36 13.08
CA PHE A 199 8.44 0.44 13.17
C PHE A 199 7.94 0.91 14.53
N ALA A 200 8.53 0.43 15.62
CA ALA A 200 8.17 0.86 16.98
C ALA A 200 8.30 2.39 17.18
N ALA A 201 9.31 3.01 16.57
CA ALA A 201 9.47 4.47 16.59
C ALA A 201 8.34 5.16 15.80
N ASN A 202 7.96 4.62 14.64
CA ASN A 202 6.84 5.13 13.85
C ASN A 202 5.50 5.01 14.61
N VAL A 203 5.26 3.91 15.33
CA VAL A 203 4.06 3.73 16.15
C VAL A 203 3.97 4.81 17.23
N ARG A 204 5.06 5.02 17.99
CA ARG A 204 5.10 6.06 19.02
C ARG A 204 4.91 7.47 18.42
N ARG A 205 5.56 7.76 17.30
CA ARG A 205 5.43 9.04 16.60
C ARG A 205 4.00 9.27 16.11
N TYR A 206 3.40 8.29 15.46
CA TYR A 206 2.01 8.37 14.97
C TYR A 206 1.03 8.68 16.10
N ARG A 207 1.10 7.96 17.22
CA ARG A 207 0.21 8.16 18.36
C ARG A 207 0.36 9.54 18.99
N ARG A 208 1.62 10.00 19.18
CA ARG A 208 1.89 11.35 19.68
C ARG A 208 1.31 12.43 18.77
N LEU A 209 1.56 12.33 17.46
CA LEU A 209 1.06 13.27 16.46
C LEU A 209 -0.47 13.21 16.33
N TRP A 210 -1.05 12.01 16.43
CA TRP A 210 -2.50 11.86 16.47
C TRP A 210 -3.11 12.61 17.63
N ASP A 211 -2.57 12.45 18.84
CA ASP A 211 -3.04 13.18 20.03
C ASP A 211 -2.85 14.71 19.89
N GLU A 212 -1.79 15.14 19.23
CA GLU A 212 -1.52 16.56 18.97
C GLU A 212 -2.51 17.16 17.97
N TYR A 213 -2.75 16.51 16.85
CA TYR A 213 -3.58 17.06 15.77
C TYR A 213 -5.07 16.76 15.91
N GLN A 214 -5.43 15.59 16.40
CA GLN A 214 -6.82 15.17 16.52
C GLN A 214 -7.35 15.25 17.96
N GLY A 215 -6.47 15.42 18.94
CA GLY A 215 -6.78 15.43 20.36
C GLY A 215 -6.76 14.04 21.01
N LYS A 216 -6.48 14.02 22.33
CA LYS A 216 -6.41 12.78 23.10
C LYS A 216 -7.75 12.06 23.11
N GLY A 217 -7.70 10.78 22.75
CA GLY A 217 -8.89 9.95 22.65
C GLY A 217 -9.73 10.22 21.41
N ALA A 218 -9.23 11.03 20.46
CA ALA A 218 -9.88 11.20 19.18
C ALA A 218 -9.90 9.89 18.41
N LYS A 219 -10.94 9.71 17.62
CA LYS A 219 -11.17 8.55 16.77
C LYS A 219 -11.19 8.98 15.31
N THR A 220 -11.08 8.01 14.42
CA THR A 220 -11.33 8.26 12.99
C THR A 220 -12.74 8.80 12.77
N LEU A 221 -13.01 9.33 11.58
CA LEU A 221 -14.32 9.89 11.21
C LEU A 221 -15.47 8.90 11.44
N GLN A 222 -15.21 7.59 11.41
CA GLN A 222 -16.19 6.55 11.69
C GLN A 222 -16.27 6.17 13.19
N GLY A 223 -15.58 6.90 14.05
CA GLY A 223 -15.58 6.65 15.48
C GLY A 223 -14.73 5.47 15.94
N SER A 224 -13.94 4.85 15.06
CA SER A 224 -12.97 3.82 15.39
C SER A 224 -11.64 4.42 15.83
N ASP A 225 -10.86 3.65 16.59
CA ASP A 225 -9.50 4.05 16.96
C ASP A 225 -8.58 4.02 15.72
N PRO A 226 -7.57 4.93 15.65
CA PRO A 226 -6.64 4.94 14.54
C PRO A 226 -5.82 3.65 14.49
N LEU A 227 -5.74 3.05 13.31
CA LEU A 227 -4.94 1.86 13.06
C LEU A 227 -3.56 2.26 12.55
N ILE A 228 -2.54 1.59 13.05
CA ILE A 228 -1.18 1.65 12.52
C ILE A 228 -0.61 0.26 12.39
N GLY A 229 -0.16 -0.09 11.17
CA GLY A 229 0.36 -1.40 10.83
C GLY A 229 1.61 -1.35 9.96
N LEU A 230 2.31 -2.48 9.90
CA LEU A 230 3.46 -2.73 9.03
C LEU A 230 3.09 -3.79 8.00
N VAL A 231 3.39 -3.54 6.72
CA VAL A 231 3.34 -4.60 5.70
C VAL A 231 4.46 -5.58 5.96
N THR A 232 4.08 -6.82 6.22
CA THR A 232 4.99 -7.93 6.50
C THR A 232 4.82 -8.99 5.43
N HIS A 233 5.81 -9.12 4.55
CA HIS A 233 5.90 -10.23 3.62
C HIS A 233 6.22 -11.49 4.41
N MET A 234 5.48 -12.58 4.16
CA MET A 234 5.65 -13.78 4.97
C MET A 234 5.47 -15.06 4.16
N VAL A 235 6.25 -16.06 4.55
CA VAL A 235 6.12 -17.43 4.06
C VAL A 235 6.11 -18.38 5.26
N ILE A 236 5.07 -19.18 5.35
CA ILE A 236 4.90 -20.16 6.44
C ILE A 236 4.91 -21.56 5.84
N ALA A 237 5.78 -22.40 6.35
CA ALA A 237 5.92 -23.79 5.91
C ALA A 237 6.03 -24.75 7.09
N ASP A 238 6.13 -26.04 6.79
CA ASP A 238 6.27 -27.06 7.83
C ASP A 238 7.68 -27.06 8.45
N THR A 239 8.68 -26.54 7.73
CA THR A 239 10.05 -26.35 8.21
C THR A 239 10.59 -24.94 7.89
N GLU A 240 11.56 -24.48 8.71
CA GLU A 240 12.26 -23.19 8.49
C GLU A 240 12.97 -23.15 7.14
N GLU A 241 13.58 -24.26 6.76
CA GLU A 241 14.35 -24.36 5.52
C GLU A 241 13.45 -24.22 4.29
N GLU A 242 12.32 -24.91 4.25
CA GLU A 242 11.32 -24.77 3.17
C GLU A 242 10.80 -23.34 3.06
N ALA A 243 10.46 -22.71 4.18
CA ALA A 243 9.98 -21.34 4.19
C ALA A 243 11.00 -20.36 3.60
N VAL A 244 12.27 -20.46 4.03
CA VAL A 244 13.36 -19.59 3.54
C VAL A 244 13.70 -19.86 2.07
N GLN A 245 13.72 -21.12 1.66
CA GLN A 245 13.98 -21.49 0.26
C GLN A 245 12.92 -20.95 -0.70
N ALA A 246 11.65 -20.97 -0.30
CA ALA A 246 10.56 -20.41 -1.09
C ALA A 246 10.56 -18.87 -1.08
N ALA A 247 10.83 -18.26 0.06
CA ALA A 247 10.75 -16.81 0.24
C ALA A 247 11.83 -16.03 -0.51
N ARG A 248 13.06 -16.57 -0.60
CA ARG A 248 14.20 -15.85 -1.16
C ARG A 248 14.04 -15.48 -2.63
N PRO A 249 13.75 -16.40 -3.56
CA PRO A 249 13.59 -16.07 -4.98
C PRO A 249 12.38 -15.14 -5.20
N ALA A 250 11.30 -15.35 -4.48
CA ALA A 250 10.11 -14.49 -4.57
C ALA A 250 10.41 -13.06 -4.12
N TRP A 251 11.18 -12.88 -3.04
CA TRP A 251 11.59 -11.56 -2.57
C TRP A 251 12.51 -10.85 -3.55
N GLU A 252 13.48 -11.56 -4.15
CA GLU A 252 14.37 -11.01 -5.17
C GLU A 252 13.59 -10.55 -6.41
N GLU A 253 12.62 -11.33 -6.86
CA GLU A 253 11.74 -10.96 -7.97
C GLU A 253 10.85 -9.77 -7.62
N TYR A 254 10.26 -9.75 -6.41
CA TYR A 254 9.47 -8.61 -5.93
C TYR A 254 10.27 -7.31 -5.96
N LEU A 255 11.50 -7.31 -5.45
CA LEU A 255 12.36 -6.13 -5.47
C LEU A 255 12.71 -5.69 -6.90
N TRP A 256 12.94 -6.65 -7.79
CA TRP A 256 13.17 -6.37 -9.21
C TRP A 256 11.94 -5.73 -9.85
N ASN A 257 10.76 -6.32 -9.67
CA ASN A 257 9.49 -5.83 -10.21
C ASN A 257 9.16 -4.42 -9.71
N LEU A 258 9.44 -4.14 -8.45
CA LEU A 258 9.13 -2.86 -7.81
C LEU A 258 9.92 -1.69 -8.42
N THR A 259 11.12 -1.91 -8.92
CA THR A 259 12.03 -0.81 -9.31
C THR A 259 12.55 -0.90 -10.73
N THR A 260 12.99 -2.07 -11.16
CA THR A 260 13.82 -2.23 -12.36
C THR A 260 13.09 -1.92 -13.67
N PRO A 261 11.86 -2.36 -13.92
CA PRO A 261 11.17 -2.08 -15.19
C PRO A 261 11.03 -0.59 -15.45
N ARG A 262 10.67 0.19 -14.43
CA ARG A 262 10.56 1.67 -14.54
C ARG A 262 11.90 2.32 -14.81
N ARG A 263 12.95 1.86 -14.13
CA ARG A 263 14.31 2.37 -14.31
C ARG A 263 14.84 2.08 -15.72
N LEU A 264 14.71 0.86 -16.20
CA LEU A 264 15.14 0.48 -17.55
C LEU A 264 14.41 1.28 -18.63
N GLU A 265 13.12 1.53 -18.46
CA GLU A 265 12.37 2.36 -19.40
C GLU A 265 12.80 3.82 -19.34
N ALA A 266 13.11 4.35 -18.15
CA ALA A 266 13.67 5.70 -18.00
C ALA A 266 15.06 5.81 -18.67
N GLU A 267 15.92 4.80 -18.49
CA GLU A 267 17.23 4.72 -19.15
C GLU A 267 17.08 4.68 -20.69
N ARG A 268 16.21 3.82 -21.20
CA ARG A 268 15.92 3.69 -22.64
C ARG A 268 15.45 5.00 -23.25
N ARG A 269 14.72 5.83 -22.50
CA ARG A 269 14.25 7.17 -22.94
C ARG A 269 15.23 8.29 -22.65
N GLY A 270 16.37 8.03 -22.02
CA GLY A 270 17.36 9.04 -21.66
C GLY A 270 16.89 10.02 -20.57
N LEU A 271 15.98 9.59 -19.69
CA LEU A 271 15.37 10.40 -18.63
C LEU A 271 16.30 10.50 -17.41
N LYS A 272 17.47 11.15 -17.59
CA LYS A 272 18.54 11.23 -16.58
C LYS A 272 18.09 11.84 -15.24
N GLN A 273 17.10 12.73 -15.26
CA GLN A 273 16.54 13.38 -14.07
C GLN A 273 15.90 12.40 -13.08
N PHE A 274 15.50 11.21 -13.52
CA PHE A 274 14.93 10.18 -12.65
C PHE A 274 15.93 9.12 -12.17
N LEU A 275 17.15 9.11 -12.73
CA LEU A 275 18.14 8.05 -12.47
C LEU A 275 18.98 8.30 -11.21
N GLY A 276 18.98 9.52 -10.66
CA GLY A 276 19.84 9.92 -9.53
C GLY A 276 19.12 10.23 -8.22
N ALA A 277 17.80 10.40 -8.21
CA ALA A 277 17.06 10.96 -7.09
C ALA A 277 16.17 9.96 -6.31
N GLY A 278 16.31 8.66 -6.55
CA GLY A 278 15.34 7.67 -6.09
C GLY A 278 13.99 7.80 -6.85
N LEU A 279 13.17 6.75 -6.80
CA LEU A 279 11.90 6.72 -7.54
C LEU A 279 10.83 7.66 -6.96
N ASN A 280 11.03 8.15 -5.73
CA ASN A 280 10.09 9.00 -5.00
C ASN A 280 10.81 10.12 -4.25
N PRO A 281 11.35 11.15 -4.94
CA PRO A 281 11.93 12.30 -4.27
C PRO A 281 10.88 13.03 -3.42
N ARG A 282 11.34 13.60 -2.29
CA ARG A 282 10.48 14.29 -1.33
C ARG A 282 10.23 15.74 -1.76
N PRO A 283 8.99 16.26 -1.65
CA PRO A 283 8.72 17.68 -1.80
C PRO A 283 9.44 18.54 -0.75
N SER A 284 9.82 19.75 -1.11
CA SER A 284 10.36 20.74 -0.16
C SER A 284 9.29 21.20 0.84
N GLY A 285 9.72 21.62 2.02
CA GLY A 285 8.80 22.17 3.03
C GLY A 285 8.07 21.15 3.91
N LEU A 286 8.25 19.85 3.68
CA LEU A 286 7.82 18.86 4.65
C LEU A 286 8.85 18.73 5.79
N PRO A 287 8.41 18.56 7.06
CA PRO A 287 9.31 18.42 8.20
C PRO A 287 10.33 17.29 7.96
N ASP A 288 11.57 17.47 8.40
CA ASP A 288 12.60 16.46 8.27
C ASP A 288 12.18 15.16 8.96
N ARG A 289 12.42 14.03 8.28
CA ARG A 289 12.26 12.71 8.92
C ARG A 289 13.37 12.57 9.95
N GLU A 290 13.03 12.15 11.16
CA GLU A 290 14.05 11.78 12.15
C GLU A 290 14.95 10.67 11.60
N ALA A 291 16.24 10.73 11.89
CA ALA A 291 17.21 9.72 11.45
C ALA A 291 16.75 8.33 11.92
N GLY A 292 16.66 7.38 11.00
CA GLY A 292 16.14 6.02 11.25
C GLY A 292 14.72 5.75 10.73
N THR A 293 14.01 6.78 10.23
CA THR A 293 12.68 6.61 9.57
C THR A 293 12.77 6.60 8.04
N GLU A 294 13.98 6.48 7.51
CA GLU A 294 14.19 6.43 6.06
C GLU A 294 13.45 5.23 5.45
N ASP A 295 12.75 5.51 4.37
CA ASP A 295 12.12 4.52 3.53
C ASP A 295 13.21 3.70 2.79
N GLN A 296 13.81 2.76 3.51
CA GLN A 296 14.89 1.92 2.99
C GLN A 296 14.43 1.03 1.82
N ALA A 297 13.12 0.91 1.58
CA ALA A 297 12.60 0.20 0.42
C ALA A 297 12.88 0.95 -0.90
N THR A 298 13.10 2.26 -0.86
CA THR A 298 13.43 3.09 -2.03
C THR A 298 14.92 3.43 -2.14
N GLN A 299 15.72 3.14 -1.10
CA GLN A 299 17.17 3.32 -1.09
C GLN A 299 17.90 1.99 -1.31
N MET A 300 17.66 1.36 -2.44
CA MET A 300 18.63 0.38 -2.92
C MET A 300 19.80 1.13 -3.56
N PRO A 301 21.06 0.82 -3.18
CA PRO A 301 22.21 1.45 -3.81
C PRO A 301 22.16 1.21 -5.32
N PRO A 302 22.46 2.23 -6.14
CA PRO A 302 22.56 2.05 -7.58
C PRO A 302 23.67 1.03 -7.87
N GLY A 303 23.32 -0.10 -8.45
CA GLY A 303 24.30 -1.08 -8.95
C GLY A 303 24.13 -2.53 -8.56
N GLN A 304 23.15 -2.91 -7.74
CA GLN A 304 23.03 -4.33 -7.32
C GLN A 304 22.09 -5.20 -8.18
N HIS A 305 21.57 -4.69 -9.28
CA HIS A 305 20.77 -5.48 -10.23
C HIS A 305 21.45 -5.62 -11.60
N GLN A 306 22.71 -6.04 -11.61
CA GLN A 306 23.28 -6.61 -12.85
C GLN A 306 23.09 -8.13 -12.79
N ARG A 307 22.05 -8.63 -13.49
CA ARG A 307 22.09 -9.96 -14.04
C ARG A 307 23.10 -9.92 -15.19
N GLN A 308 24.39 -9.92 -14.85
CA GLN A 308 25.48 -10.44 -15.67
C GLN A 308 26.75 -10.44 -14.85
N GLU A 309 27.40 -11.60 -14.88
CA GLU A 309 28.81 -11.84 -14.62
C GLU A 309 29.22 -11.98 -13.16
N GLU A 310 29.64 -13.18 -12.89
CA GLU A 310 30.48 -13.73 -11.85
C GLU A 310 30.24 -13.33 -10.40
N PRO A 311 30.19 -14.26 -9.46
CA PRO A 311 29.89 -13.99 -8.07
C PRO A 311 31.05 -13.29 -7.37
N GLY A 312 31.16 -11.99 -7.57
CA GLY A 312 31.89 -11.14 -6.63
C GLY A 312 31.16 -11.22 -5.30
N GLN A 313 31.86 -11.67 -4.29
CA GLN A 313 31.41 -11.89 -2.91
C GLN A 313 30.60 -10.71 -2.36
N VAL A 314 29.29 -10.70 -2.61
CA VAL A 314 28.37 -9.93 -1.78
C VAL A 314 28.33 -10.64 -0.42
N THR A 315 28.80 -9.99 0.62
CA THR A 315 28.90 -10.59 1.95
C THR A 315 27.52 -11.08 2.41
N GLU A 316 27.49 -12.21 3.11
CA GLU A 316 26.28 -12.82 3.66
C GLU A 316 25.46 -11.82 4.51
N GLN A 317 26.11 -10.85 5.16
CA GLN A 317 25.48 -9.74 5.88
C GLN A 317 24.74 -8.75 4.98
N ALA A 318 25.24 -8.43 3.78
CA ALA A 318 24.53 -7.56 2.83
C ALA A 318 23.32 -8.25 2.19
N ARG A 319 23.41 -9.59 2.01
CA ARG A 319 22.27 -10.40 1.58
C ARG A 319 21.18 -10.51 2.67
N SER A 320 21.56 -10.63 3.93
CA SER A 320 20.64 -10.73 5.07
C SER A 320 19.95 -9.40 5.38
N ALA A 321 20.65 -8.27 5.26
CA ALA A 321 20.08 -6.94 5.50
C ALA A 321 19.04 -6.51 4.44
N ALA A 322 19.11 -7.07 3.22
CA ALA A 322 18.15 -6.81 2.15
C ALA A 322 16.92 -7.75 2.20
N PHE A 323 17.00 -8.87 2.91
CA PHE A 323 15.92 -9.85 3.02
C PHE A 323 14.97 -9.48 4.16
N ARG A 324 13.74 -9.10 3.82
CA ARG A 324 12.74 -8.60 4.78
C ARG A 324 11.48 -9.45 4.80
N VAL A 325 11.61 -10.73 4.53
CA VAL A 325 10.49 -11.66 4.61
C VAL A 325 10.56 -12.36 5.96
N VAL A 326 9.45 -12.45 6.65
CA VAL A 326 9.29 -13.33 7.82
C VAL A 326 8.98 -14.72 7.29
N ALA A 327 10.00 -15.57 7.27
CA ALA A 327 9.89 -16.93 6.74
C ALA A 327 10.17 -17.94 7.85
N GLY A 328 9.26 -18.88 8.05
CA GLY A 328 9.42 -19.89 9.09
C GLY A 328 8.19 -20.75 9.34
N THR A 329 8.21 -21.44 10.45
CA THR A 329 7.12 -22.30 10.91
C THR A 329 6.05 -21.51 11.72
N PRO A 330 4.86 -22.07 11.98
CA PRO A 330 3.87 -21.39 12.83
C PRO A 330 4.39 -20.93 14.20
N PRO A 331 5.27 -21.67 14.91
CA PRO A 331 5.92 -21.13 16.12
C PRO A 331 6.74 -19.86 15.87
N THR A 332 7.57 -19.86 14.83
CA THR A 332 8.38 -18.67 14.44
C THR A 332 7.53 -17.45 14.17
N ILE A 333 6.39 -17.64 13.48
CA ILE A 333 5.46 -16.55 13.22
C ILE A 333 4.81 -16.03 14.49
N ARG A 334 4.49 -16.90 15.47
CA ARG A 334 3.95 -16.48 16.77
C ARG A 334 4.97 -15.64 17.54
N ASP A 335 6.22 -16.08 17.59
CA ASP A 335 7.30 -15.34 18.25
C ASP A 335 7.46 -13.94 17.63
N TYR A 336 7.40 -13.86 16.29
CA TYR A 336 7.41 -12.59 15.58
C TYR A 336 6.20 -11.70 15.91
N LEU A 337 5.01 -12.29 16.02
CA LEU A 337 3.79 -11.55 16.37
C LEU A 337 3.86 -11.03 17.82
N ASP A 338 4.45 -11.78 18.74
CA ASP A 338 4.65 -11.34 20.13
C ASP A 338 5.61 -10.13 20.18
N GLU A 339 6.70 -10.17 19.43
CA GLU A 339 7.59 -9.02 19.25
C GLU A 339 6.87 -7.83 18.60
N TYR A 340 6.09 -8.09 17.54
CA TYR A 340 5.30 -7.09 16.86
C TYR A 340 4.33 -6.35 17.78
N VAL A 341 3.58 -7.08 18.59
CA VAL A 341 2.65 -6.50 19.58
C VAL A 341 3.38 -5.64 20.60
N SER A 342 4.61 -5.97 20.97
CA SER A 342 5.42 -5.19 21.90
C SER A 342 5.74 -3.78 21.38
N THR A 343 5.65 -3.53 20.07
CA THR A 343 5.81 -2.20 19.47
C THR A 343 4.67 -1.24 19.81
N GLY A 344 3.54 -1.76 20.31
CA GLY A 344 2.32 -1.01 20.56
C GLY A 344 1.42 -0.82 19.34
N ALA A 345 1.72 -1.47 18.22
CA ALA A 345 0.85 -1.50 17.04
C ALA A 345 -0.45 -2.26 17.32
N ASN A 346 -1.50 -1.89 16.58
CA ASN A 346 -2.83 -2.49 16.70
C ASN A 346 -3.34 -3.06 15.37
N TYR A 347 -2.51 -3.04 14.33
CA TYR A 347 -2.83 -3.57 13.01
C TYR A 347 -1.63 -4.30 12.42
N PHE A 348 -1.82 -5.52 11.92
CA PHE A 348 -0.82 -6.34 11.27
C PHE A 348 -1.22 -6.59 9.82
N VAL A 349 -0.33 -6.32 8.86
CA VAL A 349 -0.68 -6.41 7.44
C VAL A 349 0.15 -7.51 6.79
N CYS A 350 -0.50 -8.62 6.46
CA CYS A 350 0.09 -9.77 5.82
C CYS A 350 0.26 -9.55 4.32
N ALA A 351 1.40 -9.91 3.75
CA ALA A 351 1.60 -10.04 2.32
C ALA A 351 2.09 -11.47 2.02
N PHE A 352 1.18 -12.32 1.57
CA PHE A 352 1.47 -13.72 1.26
C PHE A 352 1.92 -13.92 -0.19
N HIS A 353 1.47 -13.05 -1.09
CA HIS A 353 1.84 -13.06 -2.50
C HIS A 353 2.79 -11.91 -2.79
N PHE A 354 3.95 -12.20 -3.34
CA PHE A 354 4.95 -11.22 -3.77
C PHE A 354 5.95 -11.84 -4.75
N GLY A 355 6.37 -11.07 -5.73
CA GLY A 355 7.28 -11.53 -6.77
C GLY A 355 6.71 -12.70 -7.58
N ASN A 356 7.47 -13.74 -7.69
CA ASN A 356 7.08 -14.95 -8.39
C ASN A 356 6.66 -16.09 -7.44
N MET A 357 6.07 -15.77 -6.29
CA MET A 357 5.62 -16.75 -5.29
C MET A 357 4.69 -17.77 -5.93
N PRO A 358 5.02 -19.08 -5.87
CA PRO A 358 4.12 -20.12 -6.34
C PRO A 358 2.81 -20.12 -5.55
N GLU A 359 1.70 -20.35 -6.27
CA GLU A 359 0.36 -20.31 -5.65
C GLU A 359 0.23 -21.31 -4.50
N GLU A 360 0.73 -22.53 -4.67
CA GLU A 360 0.68 -23.57 -3.64
C GLU A 360 1.42 -23.22 -2.36
N ILE A 361 2.50 -22.43 -2.45
CA ILE A 361 3.27 -21.98 -1.29
C ILE A 361 2.51 -20.85 -0.56
N ALA A 362 1.95 -19.91 -1.32
CA ALA A 362 1.15 -18.85 -0.74
C ALA A 362 -0.11 -19.40 -0.06
N GLU A 363 -0.81 -20.33 -0.71
CA GLU A 363 -1.97 -21.03 -0.15
C GLU A 363 -1.62 -21.78 1.13
N ARG A 364 -0.50 -22.53 1.16
CA ARG A 364 -0.04 -23.21 2.36
C ARG A 364 0.27 -22.21 3.50
N SER A 365 0.90 -21.08 3.17
CA SER A 365 1.18 -20.01 4.15
C SER A 365 -0.10 -19.43 4.72
N ILE A 366 -1.12 -19.21 3.90
CA ILE A 366 -2.44 -18.72 4.33
C ILE A 366 -3.12 -19.74 5.23
N GLU A 367 -3.10 -21.03 4.87
CA GLU A 367 -3.68 -22.11 5.68
C GLU A 367 -3.04 -22.21 7.08
N LEU A 368 -1.72 -22.11 7.14
CA LEU A 368 -0.98 -22.19 8.40
C LEU A 368 -1.11 -20.93 9.25
N PHE A 369 -1.48 -19.78 8.65
CA PHE A 369 -1.69 -18.53 9.37
C PHE A 369 -3.10 -18.43 9.98
N ILE A 370 -4.14 -18.91 9.27
CA ILE A 370 -5.55 -18.89 9.71
C ILE A 370 -5.79 -19.94 10.81
#